data_7779b0de07dcf601db377bec5fe9a21d
#
_entry.id   7779b0de07dcf601db377bec5fe9a21d
#
_cell.length_a   1.000
_cell.length_b   1.000
_cell.length_c   1.000
_cell.angle_alpha   90.00
_cell.angle_beta   90.00
_cell.angle_gamma   90.00
#
_symmetry.space_group_name_H-M   'P 1'
#
loop_
_entity.id
_entity.type
_entity.pdbx_description
1 polymer ?
#
loop_
_entity_poly.entity_id
_entity_poly.type
_entity_poly.pdbx_seq_one_letter_code
_entity_poly.pdbx_strand_id
1 'polypeptide(L)'
;MAYKLICIDVDGTLLNTKHKITKETKEILLKAHHRGIHIVISTGRMYTDAEYYSNLIGVNSPVIASNGAFIKEKAHDKVIYKNILGESLSLELLEIFR
;
A
#
# COMPACT_ATOMS: atom_id res chain seq x y z
N MET A 1 -17.98 -13.29 11.22
CA MET A 1 -16.68 -13.40 10.62
C MET A 1 -15.58 -12.80 11.48
N ALA A 2 -14.47 -13.49 11.63
CA ALA A 2 -13.39 -13.09 12.52
C ALA A 2 -12.54 -11.93 12.00
N TYR A 3 -12.32 -11.83 10.69
CA TYR A 3 -11.41 -10.85 10.12
C TYR A 3 -12.15 -9.64 9.57
N LYS A 4 -11.65 -8.43 9.87
CA LYS A 4 -12.22 -7.17 9.40
C LYS A 4 -11.27 -6.41 8.48
N LEU A 5 -10.02 -6.83 8.42
CA LEU A 5 -8.98 -6.15 7.65
C LEU A 5 -8.00 -7.16 7.08
N ILE A 6 -7.62 -6.97 5.83
CA ILE A 6 -6.58 -7.75 5.15
C ILE A 6 -5.55 -6.76 4.63
N CYS A 7 -4.30 -6.90 5.08
CA CYS A 7 -3.17 -6.17 4.51
C CYS A 7 -2.50 -7.06 3.46
N ILE A 8 -2.33 -6.57 2.26
CA ILE A 8 -1.78 -7.35 1.16
C ILE A 8 -0.56 -6.66 0.55
N ASP A 9 0.53 -7.41 0.42
CA ASP A 9 1.74 -6.95 -0.25
C ASP A 9 1.52 -6.94 -1.77
N VAL A 10 2.19 -6.04 -2.46
CA VAL A 10 2.07 -5.90 -3.92
C VAL A 10 2.94 -6.93 -4.61
N ASP A 11 4.25 -6.82 -4.45
CA ASP A 11 5.21 -7.66 -5.18
C ASP A 11 5.24 -9.08 -4.61
N GLY A 12 5.05 -10.07 -5.48
CA GLY A 12 5.08 -11.48 -5.09
C GLY A 12 3.81 -11.99 -4.40
N THR A 13 2.84 -11.12 -4.14
CA THR A 13 1.58 -11.51 -3.49
C THR A 13 0.37 -11.07 -4.31
N LEU A 14 0.12 -9.77 -4.41
CA LEU A 14 -0.99 -9.24 -5.20
C LEU A 14 -0.74 -9.45 -6.69
N LEU A 15 0.49 -9.21 -7.14
CA LEU A 15 0.88 -9.34 -8.53
C LEU A 15 1.32 -10.76 -8.84
N ASN A 16 0.94 -11.26 -10.02
CA ASN A 16 1.39 -12.55 -10.52
C ASN A 16 2.83 -12.44 -11.08
N THR A 17 3.35 -13.53 -11.66
CA THR A 17 4.69 -13.57 -12.27
C THR A 17 4.87 -12.60 -13.43
N LYS A 18 3.77 -12.13 -14.01
CA LYS A 18 3.77 -11.13 -15.10
C LYS A 18 3.57 -9.71 -14.57
N HIS A 19 3.67 -9.50 -13.26
CA HIS A 19 3.48 -8.22 -12.58
C HIS A 19 2.09 -7.62 -12.82
N LYS A 20 1.07 -8.48 -12.86
CA LYS A 20 -0.34 -8.05 -13.06
C LYS A 20 -1.25 -8.67 -12.02
N ILE A 21 -2.33 -7.94 -11.69
CA ILE A 21 -3.41 -8.46 -10.85
C ILE A 21 -4.35 -9.26 -11.76
N THR A 22 -4.60 -10.52 -11.43
CA THR A 22 -5.53 -11.32 -12.19
C THR A 22 -6.96 -10.88 -11.94
N LYS A 23 -7.83 -11.15 -12.91
CA LYS A 23 -9.26 -10.85 -12.79
C LYS A 23 -9.87 -11.55 -11.58
N GLU A 24 -9.51 -12.81 -11.36
CA GLU A 24 -10.01 -13.61 -10.24
C GLU A 24 -9.62 -13.01 -8.89
N THR A 25 -8.36 -12.59 -8.74
CA THR A 25 -7.86 -11.95 -7.52
C THR A 25 -8.63 -10.65 -7.26
N LYS A 26 -8.79 -9.81 -8.28
CA LYS A 26 -9.53 -8.56 -8.17
C LYS A 26 -10.97 -8.81 -7.74
N GLU A 27 -11.66 -9.77 -8.35
CA GLU A 27 -13.05 -10.09 -8.03
C GLU A 27 -13.21 -10.56 -6.59
N ILE A 28 -12.29 -11.41 -6.10
CA ILE A 28 -12.32 -11.91 -4.73
C ILE A 28 -12.11 -10.78 -3.73
N LEU A 29 -11.14 -9.90 -4.00
CA LEU A 29 -10.86 -8.77 -3.11
C LEU A 29 -12.03 -7.79 -3.06
N LEU A 30 -12.64 -7.49 -4.20
CA LEU A 30 -13.83 -6.64 -4.23
C LEU A 30 -15.01 -7.27 -3.49
N LYS A 31 -15.19 -8.57 -3.62
CA LYS A 31 -16.25 -9.29 -2.91
C LYS A 31 -16.03 -9.21 -1.40
N ALA A 32 -14.80 -9.38 -0.94
CA ALA A 32 -14.48 -9.20 0.48
C ALA A 32 -14.74 -7.77 0.94
N HIS A 33 -14.32 -6.79 0.14
CA HIS A 33 -14.55 -5.36 0.42
C HIS A 33 -16.03 -5.05 0.57
N HIS A 34 -16.87 -5.56 -0.32
CA HIS A 34 -18.33 -5.35 -0.26
C HIS A 34 -18.97 -6.03 0.95
N ARG A 35 -18.31 -7.00 1.56
CA ARG A 35 -18.76 -7.65 2.79
C ARG A 35 -18.25 -6.97 4.06
N GLY A 36 -17.64 -5.80 3.92
CA GLY A 36 -17.16 -5.00 5.06
C GLY A 36 -15.73 -5.30 5.50
N ILE A 37 -14.95 -6.06 4.72
CA ILE A 37 -13.55 -6.30 5.01
C ILE A 37 -12.72 -5.20 4.37
N HIS A 38 -11.88 -4.54 5.15
CA HIS A 38 -10.97 -3.51 4.64
C HIS A 38 -9.78 -4.18 3.94
N ILE A 39 -9.56 -3.82 2.68
CA ILE A 39 -8.43 -4.32 1.89
C ILE A 39 -7.39 -3.22 1.82
N VAL A 40 -6.26 -3.40 2.51
CA VAL A 40 -5.21 -2.40 2.64
C VAL A 40 -3.97 -2.87 1.90
N ILE A 41 -3.48 -2.06 0.98
CA ILE A 41 -2.19 -2.29 0.33
C ILE A 41 -1.09 -1.92 1.32
N SER A 42 -0.13 -2.83 1.50
CA SER A 42 1.02 -2.61 2.39
C SER A 42 2.27 -2.99 1.60
N THR A 43 3.12 -2.02 1.28
CA THR A 43 4.21 -2.23 0.33
C THR A 43 5.45 -1.40 0.67
N GLY A 44 6.62 -1.85 0.18
CA GLY A 44 7.84 -1.05 0.18
C GLY A 44 7.87 0.01 -0.91
N ARG A 45 6.92 -0.02 -1.86
CA ARG A 45 6.83 0.96 -2.94
C ARG A 45 6.45 2.34 -2.42
N MET A 46 6.73 3.37 -3.22
CA MET A 46 6.29 4.74 -2.94
C MET A 46 4.77 4.83 -2.99
N TYR A 47 4.23 5.85 -2.31
CA TYR A 47 2.77 6.02 -2.20
C TYR A 47 2.07 6.08 -3.56
N THR A 48 2.63 6.78 -4.54
CA THR A 48 2.00 6.91 -5.87
C THR A 48 1.80 5.56 -6.54
N ASP A 49 2.77 4.65 -6.41
CA ASP A 49 2.66 3.28 -6.93
C ASP A 49 1.63 2.47 -6.14
N ALA A 50 1.68 2.58 -4.82
CA ALA A 50 0.76 1.87 -3.94
C ALA A 50 -0.69 2.30 -4.18
N GLU A 51 -0.92 3.60 -4.33
CA GLU A 51 -2.24 4.15 -4.65
C GLU A 51 -2.76 3.61 -5.99
N TYR A 52 -1.88 3.51 -6.97
CA TYR A 52 -2.24 2.96 -8.28
C TYR A 52 -2.82 1.55 -8.16
N TYR A 53 -2.18 0.67 -7.40
CA TYR A 53 -2.69 -0.70 -7.20
C TYR A 53 -3.96 -0.74 -6.37
N SER A 54 -4.07 0.11 -5.35
CA SER A 54 -5.30 0.25 -4.58
C SER A 54 -6.47 0.67 -5.47
N ASN A 55 -6.23 1.60 -6.39
CA ASN A 55 -7.24 2.07 -7.35
C ASN A 55 -7.58 0.99 -8.38
N LEU A 56 -6.61 0.20 -8.82
CA LEU A 56 -6.84 -0.92 -9.74
C LEU A 56 -7.78 -1.96 -9.14
N ILE A 57 -7.65 -2.25 -7.86
CA ILE A 57 -8.55 -3.15 -7.15
C ILE A 57 -9.94 -2.51 -7.01
N GLY A 58 -9.99 -1.20 -6.85
CA GLY A 58 -11.23 -0.46 -6.67
C GLY A 58 -11.65 -0.32 -5.20
N VAL A 59 -10.70 -0.44 -4.28
CA VAL A 59 -10.95 -0.24 -2.85
C VAL A 59 -10.57 1.17 -2.42
N ASN A 60 -11.15 1.63 -1.33
CA ASN A 60 -10.97 2.98 -0.81
C ASN A 60 -10.36 3.01 0.60
N SER A 61 -9.69 1.96 0.96
CA SER A 61 -9.02 1.83 2.26
C SER A 61 -7.73 2.63 2.31
N PRO A 62 -7.20 2.91 3.51
CA PRO A 62 -5.89 3.52 3.63
C PRO A 62 -4.80 2.71 2.95
N VAL A 63 -3.71 3.36 2.56
CA VAL A 63 -2.58 2.74 1.88
C VAL A 63 -1.34 2.89 2.75
N ILE A 64 -0.64 1.78 2.98
CA ILE A 64 0.62 1.72 3.70
C ILE A 64 1.74 1.60 2.67
N ALA A 65 2.55 2.64 2.55
CA ALA A 65 3.63 2.71 1.57
C ALA A 65 5.00 2.85 2.26
N SER A 66 6.06 2.70 1.50
CA SER A 66 7.44 2.87 1.97
C SER A 66 7.71 2.07 3.25
N ASN A 67 7.26 0.81 3.28
CA ASN A 67 7.41 -0.11 4.43
C ASN A 67 6.86 0.46 5.74
N GLY A 68 5.77 1.23 5.67
CA GLY A 68 5.13 1.83 6.83
C GLY A 68 5.63 3.22 7.19
N ALA A 69 6.61 3.76 6.47
CA ALA A 69 7.09 5.13 6.70
C ALA A 69 6.09 6.19 6.22
N PHE A 70 5.14 5.80 5.39
CA PHE A 70 4.10 6.70 4.88
C PHE A 70 2.77 5.96 4.80
N ILE A 71 1.79 6.44 5.53
CA ILE A 71 0.43 5.87 5.55
C ILE A 71 -0.56 6.98 5.25
N LYS A 72 -1.39 6.79 4.25
CA LYS A 72 -2.34 7.81 3.83
C LYS A 72 -3.73 7.22 3.63
N GLU A 73 -4.72 7.93 4.16
CA GLU A 73 -6.14 7.66 3.89
C GLU A 73 -6.52 8.36 2.59
N LYS A 74 -6.59 7.60 1.50
CA LYS A 74 -6.84 8.20 0.18
C LYS A 74 -8.26 8.73 0.01
N ALA A 75 -9.22 8.18 0.75
CA ALA A 75 -10.62 8.62 0.67
C ALA A 75 -10.79 10.11 1.01
N HIS A 76 -10.04 10.60 2.00
CA HIS A 76 -10.09 11.99 2.46
C HIS A 76 -8.78 12.74 2.23
N ASP A 77 -7.88 12.17 1.44
CA ASP A 77 -6.56 12.75 1.13
C ASP A 77 -5.79 13.14 2.40
N LYS A 78 -5.85 12.30 3.42
CA LYS A 78 -5.28 12.59 4.74
C LYS A 78 -4.09 11.70 5.05
N VAL A 79 -2.93 12.29 5.33
CA VAL A 79 -1.75 11.57 5.81
C VAL A 79 -1.98 11.16 7.25
N ILE A 80 -1.96 9.85 7.52
CA ILE A 80 -2.14 9.29 8.86
C ILE A 80 -0.81 9.25 9.60
N TYR A 81 0.25 8.83 8.91
CA TYR A 81 1.59 8.70 9.49
C TYR A 81 2.64 9.00 8.43
N LYS A 82 3.68 9.72 8.84
CA LYS A 82 4.78 10.06 7.95
C LYS A 82 6.07 10.14 8.76
N ASN A 83 7.06 9.36 8.35
CA ASN A 83 8.38 9.36 8.97
C ASN A 83 9.42 9.38 7.86
N ILE A 84 9.91 10.57 7.53
CA ILE A 84 10.89 10.77 6.46
C ILE A 84 12.22 11.23 7.05
N LEU A 85 13.30 10.96 6.32
CA LEU A 85 14.62 11.47 6.68
C LEU A 85 14.65 12.98 6.51
N GLY A 86 15.11 13.68 7.52
CA GLY A 86 15.39 15.10 7.41
C GLY A 86 16.65 15.33 6.57
N GLU A 87 16.85 16.55 6.13
CA GLU A 87 18.01 16.92 5.30
C GLU A 87 19.34 16.58 5.97
N SER A 88 19.52 16.92 7.24
CA SER A 88 20.73 16.62 8.00
C SER A 88 21.05 15.14 8.03
N LEU A 89 20.06 14.29 8.34
CA LEU A 89 20.28 12.85 8.42
C LEU A 89 20.56 12.25 7.04
N SER A 90 19.90 12.75 6.02
CA SER A 90 20.15 12.32 4.64
C SER A 90 21.57 12.63 4.21
N LEU A 91 22.09 13.80 4.54
CA LEU A 91 23.47 14.19 4.25
C LEU A 91 24.48 13.33 5.02
N GLU A 92 24.22 13.02 6.28
CA GLU A 92 25.07 12.11 7.07
C GLU A 92 25.13 10.72 6.44
N LEU A 93 24.00 10.18 6.00
CA LEU A 93 23.96 8.88 5.34
C LEU A 93 24.72 8.88 4.02
N LEU A 94 24.63 9.96 3.26
CA LEU A 94 25.39 10.10 2.01
C LEU A 94 26.91 10.06 2.27
N GLU A 95 27.38 10.68 3.35
CA GLU A 95 28.80 10.63 3.73
C GLU A 95 29.25 9.21 4.08
N ILE A 96 28.40 8.42 4.76
CA ILE A 96 28.70 7.04 5.13
C ILE A 96 28.83 6.15 3.89
N PHE A 97 28.00 6.37 2.87
CA PHE A 97 27.92 5.52 1.67
C PHE A 97 28.68 6.06 0.46
N ARG A 98 29.49 7.06 0.64
CA ARG A 98 30.32 7.60 -0.44
C ARG A 98 31.49 6.71 -0.82
#